data_f6ffec5bfd2add07967439009b025846
#
_entry.id   f6ffec5bfd2add07967439009b025846
#
_cell.length_a   1.000
_cell.length_b   1.000
_cell.length_c   1.000
_cell.angle_alpha   90.00
_cell.angle_beta   90.00
_cell.angle_gamma   90.00
#
_symmetry.space_group_name_H-M   'P 1'
#
loop_
_entity.id
_entity.type
_entity.pdbx_description
1 polymer ?
#
loop_
_entity_poly.entity_id
_entity_poly.type
_entity_poly.pdbx_seq_one_letter_code
_entity_poly.pdbx_strand_id
1 'polypeptide(L)'
;DDVRRAHIDVVDARESKGLWMMHVCVFPVIQNDGPIYGFDVIAGKNKMTGAFHDFSPSSDYDNPMIEGYKEAVADFIPSKQRVLPEWATNIFTDKMLAAGNVSDIDEAVAIIELAQDNLRAYFDEIGEFTGCGNSDMVIAAQNYYCHNQQQNPHTPRTMKSLGLDEADVDKFCTDMLFPKLV
;
A
#
# COMPACT_ATOMS: atom_id res chain seq x y z
N ASP A 1 -3.33 -20.53 6.46
CA ASP A 1 -3.11 -19.72 5.24
C ASP A 1 -4.06 -18.51 5.29
N ASP A 2 -3.57 -17.41 5.89
CA ASP A 2 -4.39 -16.24 6.23
C ASP A 2 -4.30 -15.13 5.17
N VAL A 3 -3.40 -15.31 4.20
CA VAL A 3 -3.09 -14.39 3.11
C VAL A 3 -3.39 -15.05 1.78
N ARG A 4 -4.27 -14.42 0.96
CA ARG A 4 -4.55 -14.90 -0.41
C ARG A 4 -3.52 -14.42 -1.42
N ARG A 5 -2.91 -13.27 -1.15
CA ARG A 5 -1.92 -12.67 -2.05
C ARG A 5 -0.99 -11.75 -1.26
N ALA A 6 0.29 -11.88 -1.51
CA ALA A 6 1.30 -10.91 -1.13
C ALA A 6 2.24 -10.69 -2.31
N HIS A 7 2.64 -9.44 -2.54
CA HIS A 7 3.62 -9.13 -3.55
C HIS A 7 4.55 -8.00 -3.11
N ILE A 8 5.76 -8.06 -3.62
CA ILE A 8 6.76 -6.99 -3.57
C ILE A 8 7.18 -6.75 -5.01
N ASP A 9 7.00 -5.55 -5.50
CA ASP A 9 7.53 -5.13 -6.78
C ASP A 9 8.57 -4.03 -6.60
N VAL A 10 9.64 -4.12 -7.37
CA VAL A 10 10.75 -3.18 -7.34
C VAL A 10 11.04 -2.68 -8.75
N VAL A 11 11.08 -1.38 -8.89
CA VAL A 11 11.51 -0.72 -10.12
C VAL A 11 12.84 -0.04 -9.88
N ASP A 12 13.91 -0.56 -10.49
CA ASP A 12 15.23 0.06 -10.45
C ASP A 12 15.57 0.72 -11.78
N ALA A 13 15.31 2.01 -11.84
CA ALA A 13 15.65 2.86 -12.97
C ALA A 13 16.65 3.97 -12.56
N ARG A 14 17.51 3.69 -11.56
CA ARG A 14 18.45 4.69 -11.03
C ARG A 14 19.40 5.20 -12.08
N GLU A 15 19.91 4.33 -12.95
CA GLU A 15 20.86 4.73 -14.01
C GLU A 15 20.18 5.56 -15.10
N SER A 16 18.97 5.20 -15.53
CA SER A 16 18.29 5.81 -16.66
C SER A 16 17.44 7.04 -16.29
N LYS A 17 16.83 7.04 -15.11
CA LYS A 17 15.85 8.05 -14.66
C LYS A 17 16.16 8.64 -13.28
N GLY A 18 17.18 8.14 -12.58
CA GLY A 18 17.42 8.52 -11.18
C GLY A 18 16.24 8.14 -10.26
N LEU A 19 15.54 7.04 -10.58
CA LEU A 19 14.31 6.60 -9.92
C LEU A 19 14.48 5.19 -9.37
N TRP A 20 14.07 4.99 -8.13
CA TRP A 20 13.87 3.69 -7.51
C TRP A 20 12.52 3.66 -6.82
N MET A 21 11.78 2.57 -6.97
CA MET A 21 10.48 2.40 -6.34
C MET A 21 10.36 0.99 -5.78
N MET A 22 9.66 0.87 -4.66
CA MET A 22 9.25 -0.41 -4.08
C MET A 22 7.81 -0.29 -3.62
N HIS A 23 7.01 -1.30 -3.92
CA HIS A 23 5.66 -1.45 -3.42
C HIS A 23 5.50 -2.82 -2.77
N VAL A 24 4.90 -2.84 -1.60
CA VAL A 24 4.52 -4.06 -0.85
C VAL A 24 3.02 -4.01 -0.61
N CYS A 25 2.34 -5.08 -0.97
CA CYS A 25 0.90 -5.17 -0.69
C CYS A 25 0.55 -6.60 -0.26
N VAL A 26 -0.24 -6.73 0.81
CA VAL A 26 -0.70 -8.00 1.35
C VAL A 26 -2.22 -7.97 1.48
N PHE A 27 -2.88 -8.94 0.84
CA PHE A 27 -4.33 -9.12 0.89
C PHE A 27 -4.67 -10.34 1.75
N PRO A 28 -5.53 -10.20 2.76
CA PRO A 28 -6.02 -11.35 3.51
C PRO A 28 -6.92 -12.25 2.65
N VAL A 29 -7.11 -13.49 3.08
CA VAL A 29 -8.10 -14.40 2.45
C VAL A 29 -9.52 -13.84 2.61
N ILE A 30 -10.44 -14.27 1.76
CA ILE A 30 -11.82 -13.75 1.75
C ILE A 30 -12.66 -14.11 2.99
N GLN A 31 -12.18 -15.04 3.79
CA GLN A 31 -12.79 -15.40 5.10
C GLN A 31 -12.20 -14.60 6.26
N ASN A 32 -11.29 -13.68 5.99
CA ASN A 32 -10.58 -12.89 6.99
C ASN A 32 -10.95 -11.41 6.80
N ASP A 33 -11.44 -10.75 7.83
CA ASP A 33 -11.82 -9.33 7.81
C ASP A 33 -10.71 -8.39 8.27
N GLY A 34 -9.48 -8.89 8.37
CA GLY A 34 -8.28 -8.10 8.59
C GLY A 34 -7.99 -7.13 7.44
N PRO A 35 -7.18 -6.09 7.69
CA PRO A 35 -6.90 -5.04 6.71
C PRO A 35 -6.02 -5.52 5.55
N ILE A 36 -6.00 -4.74 4.48
CA ILE A 36 -4.97 -4.82 3.44
C ILE A 36 -3.76 -4.03 3.92
N TYR A 37 -2.59 -4.68 3.98
CA TYR A 37 -1.32 -3.99 4.21
C TYR A 37 -0.82 -3.37 2.93
N GLY A 38 -0.44 -2.08 2.96
CA GLY A 38 0.19 -1.37 1.86
C GLY A 38 1.41 -0.57 2.31
N PHE A 39 2.51 -0.64 1.55
CA PHE A 39 3.67 0.21 1.72
C PHE A 39 4.33 0.53 0.38
N ASP A 40 4.46 1.82 0.08
CA ASP A 40 5.12 2.35 -1.10
C ASP A 40 6.31 3.23 -0.73
N VAL A 41 7.43 3.06 -1.42
CA VAL A 41 8.57 3.98 -1.39
C VAL A 41 8.93 4.40 -2.80
N ILE A 42 9.07 5.70 -3.01
CA ILE A 42 9.52 6.28 -4.27
C ILE A 42 10.74 7.16 -3.97
N ALA A 43 11.90 6.76 -4.45
CA ALA A 43 13.15 7.44 -4.22
C ALA A 43 13.71 8.05 -5.51
N GLY A 44 14.08 9.30 -5.43
CA GLY A 44 14.88 9.99 -6.44
C GLY A 44 16.39 9.90 -6.11
N LYS A 45 17.20 10.67 -6.84
CA LYS A 45 18.65 10.64 -6.69
C LYS A 45 19.16 11.00 -5.29
N ASN A 46 18.51 11.96 -4.62
CA ASN A 46 19.01 12.56 -3.38
C ASN A 46 17.94 12.62 -2.28
N LYS A 47 16.76 12.06 -2.48
CA LYS A 47 15.66 12.12 -1.52
C LYS A 47 14.62 11.03 -1.81
N MET A 48 13.88 10.65 -0.80
CA MET A 48 12.63 9.93 -0.94
C MET A 48 11.54 10.91 -1.39
N THR A 49 11.03 10.74 -2.60
CA THR A 49 10.04 11.66 -3.18
C THR A 49 8.62 11.36 -2.70
N GLY A 50 8.38 10.14 -2.24
CA GLY A 50 7.14 9.71 -1.62
C GLY A 50 7.34 8.45 -0.79
N ALA A 51 6.62 8.37 0.32
CA ALA A 51 6.42 7.15 1.07
C ALA A 51 4.96 7.12 1.56
N PHE A 52 4.32 5.96 1.41
CA PHE A 52 2.90 5.78 1.71
C PHE A 52 2.73 4.45 2.43
N HIS A 53 2.09 4.48 3.61
CA HIS A 53 1.84 3.27 4.39
C HIS A 53 0.48 3.33 5.05
N ASP A 54 -0.25 2.22 4.96
CA ASP A 54 -1.59 2.09 5.54
C ASP A 54 -1.97 0.64 5.82
N PHE A 55 -2.87 0.46 6.79
CA PHE A 55 -3.69 -0.73 6.97
C PHE A 55 -5.09 -0.42 6.47
N SER A 56 -5.33 -0.66 5.20
CA SER A 56 -6.58 -0.27 4.54
C SER A 56 -7.72 -1.22 4.87
N PRO A 57 -8.92 -0.71 5.18
CA PRO A 57 -10.07 -1.57 5.49
C PRO A 57 -10.40 -2.56 4.35
N SER A 58 -10.67 -3.81 4.70
CA SER A 58 -11.16 -4.84 3.79
C SER A 58 -12.55 -5.36 4.18
N SER A 59 -13.24 -4.68 5.11
CA SER A 59 -14.60 -4.96 5.55
C SER A 59 -15.22 -3.71 6.16
N ASP A 60 -16.51 -3.76 6.48
CA ASP A 60 -17.23 -2.69 7.22
C ASP A 60 -17.01 -2.77 8.74
N TYR A 61 -16.23 -3.74 9.20
CA TYR A 61 -15.95 -3.97 10.61
C TYR A 61 -14.78 -3.10 11.09
N ASP A 62 -14.92 -2.49 12.27
CA ASP A 62 -13.84 -1.78 12.95
C ASP A 62 -12.81 -2.81 13.45
N ASN A 63 -11.82 -3.12 12.61
CA ASN A 63 -10.85 -4.15 12.90
C ASN A 63 -9.78 -3.65 13.87
N PRO A 64 -9.50 -4.38 14.99
CA PRO A 64 -8.49 -3.97 15.96
C PRO A 64 -7.09 -3.76 15.39
N MET A 65 -6.70 -4.46 14.32
CA MET A 65 -5.41 -4.25 13.65
C MET A 65 -5.32 -2.84 13.05
N ILE A 66 -6.44 -2.27 12.57
CA ILE A 66 -6.47 -0.89 12.05
C ILE A 66 -6.25 0.10 13.18
N GLU A 67 -6.89 -0.12 14.33
CA GLU A 67 -6.70 0.74 15.49
C GLU A 67 -5.25 0.63 16.04
N GLY A 68 -4.69 -0.58 16.11
CA GLY A 68 -3.28 -0.79 16.46
C GLY A 68 -2.32 -0.08 15.50
N TYR A 69 -2.60 -0.14 14.19
CA TYR A 69 -1.85 0.63 13.18
C TYR A 69 -1.96 2.14 13.43
N LYS A 70 -3.18 2.67 13.65
CA LYS A 70 -3.39 4.10 13.92
C LYS A 70 -2.63 4.57 15.15
N GLU A 71 -2.57 3.75 16.20
CA GLU A 71 -1.77 4.03 17.41
C GLU A 71 -0.26 4.02 17.08
N ALA A 72 0.21 3.04 16.32
CA ALA A 72 1.62 2.92 15.95
C ALA A 72 2.13 4.11 15.12
N VAL A 73 1.28 4.71 14.29
CA VAL A 73 1.66 5.88 13.45
C VAL A 73 1.28 7.22 14.08
N ALA A 74 0.59 7.24 15.22
CA ALA A 74 -0.01 8.46 15.80
C ALA A 74 1.01 9.58 16.05
N ASP A 75 2.19 9.22 16.54
CA ASP A 75 3.26 10.15 16.91
C ASP A 75 4.24 10.42 15.76
N PHE A 76 4.09 9.70 14.64
CA PHE A 76 4.95 9.89 13.48
C PHE A 76 4.38 10.96 12.54
N ILE A 77 4.96 12.15 12.60
CA ILE A 77 4.57 13.27 11.74
C ILE A 77 5.66 13.51 10.71
N PRO A 78 5.44 13.17 9.42
CA PRO A 78 6.40 13.47 8.38
C PRO A 78 6.73 14.95 8.31
N SER A 79 7.99 15.28 8.07
CA SER A 79 8.44 16.67 7.88
C SER A 79 7.67 17.38 6.76
N LYS A 80 7.21 16.63 5.78
CA LYS A 80 6.34 17.09 4.71
C LYS A 80 5.26 16.05 4.38
N GLN A 81 4.04 16.35 4.75
CA GLN A 81 2.88 15.53 4.39
C GLN A 81 2.45 15.74 2.93
N ARG A 82 1.93 14.69 2.31
CA ARG A 82 1.27 14.76 1.01
C ARG A 82 -0.24 14.87 1.16
N VAL A 83 -0.83 15.70 0.31
CA VAL A 83 -2.29 15.71 0.12
C VAL A 83 -2.64 14.53 -0.78
N LEU A 84 -3.56 13.70 -0.33
CA LEU A 84 -4.03 12.54 -1.06
C LEU A 84 -5.14 12.92 -2.05
N PRO A 85 -5.17 12.33 -3.24
CA PRO A 85 -6.27 12.48 -4.18
C PRO A 85 -7.50 11.69 -3.72
N GLU A 86 -8.66 12.01 -4.28
CA GLU A 86 -9.95 11.41 -3.92
C GLU A 86 -9.94 9.86 -3.97
N TRP A 87 -9.38 9.26 -5.03
CA TRP A 87 -9.30 7.81 -5.14
C TRP A 87 -8.54 7.17 -3.95
N ALA A 88 -7.56 7.86 -3.40
CA ALA A 88 -6.78 7.39 -2.25
C ALA A 88 -7.56 7.58 -0.93
N THR A 89 -8.19 8.74 -0.75
CA THR A 89 -9.01 8.99 0.46
C THR A 89 -10.23 8.08 0.56
N ASN A 90 -10.67 7.49 -0.55
CA ASN A 90 -11.77 6.53 -0.56
C ASN A 90 -11.43 5.17 0.07
N ILE A 91 -10.14 4.81 0.13
CA ILE A 91 -9.70 3.44 0.50
C ILE A 91 -8.70 3.40 1.65
N PHE A 92 -8.00 4.48 1.90
CA PHE A 92 -7.03 4.55 3.00
C PHE A 92 -7.65 5.09 4.28
N THR A 93 -7.04 4.74 5.40
CA THR A 93 -7.44 5.28 6.70
C THR A 93 -7.16 6.77 6.80
N ASP A 94 -7.81 7.45 7.73
CA ASP A 94 -7.57 8.86 8.05
C ASP A 94 -6.18 9.11 8.67
N LYS A 95 -5.48 8.04 9.05
CA LYS A 95 -4.13 8.04 9.62
C LYS A 95 -3.06 7.52 8.66
N MET A 96 -3.42 7.32 7.39
CA MET A 96 -2.42 6.91 6.40
C MET A 96 -1.17 7.78 6.48
N LEU A 97 -0.01 7.13 6.66
CA LEU A 97 1.27 7.81 6.55
C LEU A 97 1.51 8.17 5.08
N ALA A 98 1.58 9.46 4.79
CA ALA A 98 1.81 10.00 3.45
C ALA A 98 2.90 11.07 3.49
N ALA A 99 4.16 10.65 3.31
CA ALA A 99 5.31 11.52 3.31
C ALA A 99 5.74 11.91 1.89
N GLY A 100 6.27 13.11 1.73
CA GLY A 100 6.76 13.59 0.46
C GLY A 100 8.02 14.43 0.55
N ASN A 101 8.94 14.23 -0.40
CA ASN A 101 10.19 14.99 -0.49
C ASN A 101 11.04 14.96 0.78
N VAL A 102 11.13 13.79 1.42
CA VAL A 102 11.99 13.54 2.58
C VAL A 102 13.45 13.55 2.13
N SER A 103 14.22 14.49 2.63
CA SER A 103 15.66 14.64 2.33
C SER A 103 16.53 14.22 3.51
N ASP A 104 15.96 14.13 4.69
CA ASP A 104 16.63 13.64 5.89
C ASP A 104 16.70 12.11 5.84
N ILE A 105 17.89 11.58 6.00
CA ILE A 105 18.12 10.13 5.94
C ILE A 105 17.55 9.42 7.17
N ASP A 106 17.61 10.05 8.34
CA ASP A 106 17.12 9.47 9.57
C ASP A 106 15.58 9.38 9.54
N GLU A 107 14.91 10.41 9.01
CA GLU A 107 13.47 10.36 8.76
C GLU A 107 13.09 9.28 7.74
N ALA A 108 13.86 9.16 6.64
CA ALA A 108 13.61 8.14 5.64
C ALA A 108 13.77 6.72 6.20
N VAL A 109 14.79 6.49 7.03
CA VAL A 109 15.01 5.21 7.71
C VAL A 109 13.87 4.93 8.69
N ALA A 110 13.47 5.92 9.51
CA ALA A 110 12.38 5.76 10.46
C ALA A 110 11.04 5.37 9.81
N ILE A 111 10.72 5.94 8.62
CA ILE A 111 9.55 5.54 7.84
C ILE A 111 9.62 4.07 7.44
N ILE A 112 10.78 3.61 6.96
CA ILE A 112 10.96 2.23 6.51
C ILE A 112 10.88 1.27 7.70
N GLU A 113 11.53 1.60 8.81
CA GLU A 113 11.50 0.79 10.04
C GLU A 113 10.08 0.67 10.59
N LEU A 114 9.34 1.77 10.67
CA LEU A 114 7.93 1.78 11.10
C LEU A 114 7.07 0.86 10.21
N ALA A 115 7.20 0.94 8.90
CA ALA A 115 6.46 0.07 7.99
C ALA A 115 6.86 -1.40 8.13
N GLN A 116 8.15 -1.69 8.37
CA GLN A 116 8.62 -3.06 8.62
C GLN A 116 8.11 -3.63 9.94
N ASP A 117 8.07 -2.83 10.99
CA ASP A 117 7.56 -3.26 12.29
C ASP A 117 6.05 -3.52 12.22
N ASN A 118 5.31 -2.65 11.51
CA ASN A 118 3.90 -2.88 11.22
C ASN A 118 3.66 -4.12 10.34
N LEU A 119 4.56 -4.45 9.41
CA LEU A 119 4.45 -5.69 8.63
C LEU A 119 4.65 -6.94 9.51
N ARG A 120 5.57 -6.90 10.48
CA ARG A 120 5.74 -7.99 11.44
C ARG A 120 4.50 -8.16 12.30
N ALA A 121 4.01 -7.06 12.90
CA ALA A 121 2.76 -7.08 13.68
C ALA A 121 1.58 -7.60 12.84
N TYR A 122 1.48 -7.17 11.58
CA TYR A 122 0.46 -7.68 10.66
C TYR A 122 0.49 -9.21 10.54
N PHE A 123 1.65 -9.82 10.31
CA PHE A 123 1.76 -11.27 10.19
C PHE A 123 1.59 -12.02 11.50
N ASP A 124 1.90 -11.40 12.62
CA ASP A 124 1.69 -11.98 13.95
C ASP A 124 0.20 -12.04 14.32
N GLU A 125 -0.60 -11.09 13.82
CA GLU A 125 -2.00 -10.91 14.24
C GLU A 125 -3.03 -11.38 13.22
N ILE A 126 -2.73 -11.37 11.90
CA ILE A 126 -3.72 -11.59 10.84
C ILE A 126 -4.47 -12.91 10.97
N GLY A 127 -3.85 -13.94 11.51
CA GLY A 127 -4.45 -15.26 11.73
C GLY A 127 -5.62 -15.25 12.72
N GLU A 128 -5.67 -14.32 13.65
CA GLU A 128 -6.74 -14.17 14.65
C GLU A 128 -8.10 -13.82 14.00
N PHE A 129 -8.08 -13.26 12.81
CA PHE A 129 -9.27 -12.79 12.08
C PHE A 129 -9.74 -13.77 11.00
N THR A 130 -9.07 -14.89 10.82
CA THR A 130 -9.48 -15.91 9.85
C THR A 130 -10.76 -16.62 10.33
N GLY A 131 -11.76 -16.66 9.45
CA GLY A 131 -13.09 -17.17 9.75
C GLY A 131 -14.07 -16.14 10.35
N CYS A 132 -13.62 -14.92 10.62
CA CYS A 132 -14.47 -13.82 11.10
C CYS A 132 -15.18 -13.09 9.95
N GLY A 133 -14.55 -13.06 8.76
CA GLY A 133 -15.03 -12.28 7.62
C GLY A 133 -16.28 -12.85 6.96
N ASN A 134 -17.19 -11.96 6.58
CA ASN A 134 -18.24 -12.26 5.60
C ASN A 134 -17.60 -12.19 4.20
N SER A 135 -17.46 -13.35 3.53
CA SER A 135 -16.73 -13.45 2.26
C SER A 135 -17.23 -12.49 1.18
N ASP A 136 -18.56 -12.30 1.06
CA ASP A 136 -19.12 -11.40 0.04
C ASP A 136 -18.77 -9.94 0.33
N MET A 137 -18.77 -9.54 1.59
CA MET A 137 -18.37 -8.18 2.02
C MET A 137 -16.88 -7.96 1.83
N VAL A 138 -16.05 -8.94 2.19
CA VAL A 138 -14.59 -8.87 2.02
C VAL A 138 -14.22 -8.80 0.54
N ILE A 139 -14.86 -9.60 -0.33
CA ILE A 139 -14.67 -9.55 -1.78
C ILE A 139 -15.06 -8.16 -2.31
N ALA A 140 -16.21 -7.63 -1.90
CA ALA A 140 -16.66 -6.31 -2.32
C ALA A 140 -15.66 -5.20 -1.90
N ALA A 141 -15.20 -5.23 -0.65
CA ALA A 141 -14.26 -4.24 -0.11
C ALA A 141 -12.88 -4.34 -0.78
N GLN A 142 -12.32 -5.54 -0.95
CA GLN A 142 -11.05 -5.72 -1.66
C GLN A 142 -11.16 -5.31 -3.14
N ASN A 143 -12.27 -5.59 -3.80
CA ASN A 143 -12.52 -5.15 -5.18
C ASN A 143 -12.66 -3.63 -5.27
N TYR A 144 -13.28 -3.00 -4.28
CA TYR A 144 -13.36 -1.54 -4.19
C TYR A 144 -11.97 -0.91 -4.01
N TYR A 145 -11.13 -1.49 -3.13
CA TYR A 145 -9.74 -1.10 -2.97
C TYR A 145 -8.97 -1.19 -4.30
N CYS A 146 -9.01 -2.35 -4.96
CA CYS A 146 -8.34 -2.55 -6.24
C CYS A 146 -8.85 -1.59 -7.31
N HIS A 147 -10.18 -1.35 -7.37
CA HIS A 147 -10.76 -0.40 -8.32
C HIS A 147 -10.23 1.03 -8.13
N ASN A 148 -10.13 1.51 -6.89
CA ASN A 148 -9.61 2.85 -6.62
C ASN A 148 -8.10 2.93 -6.90
N GLN A 149 -7.32 1.92 -6.52
CA GLN A 149 -5.89 1.85 -6.85
C GLN A 149 -5.62 1.88 -8.36
N GLN A 150 -6.45 1.23 -9.16
CA GLN A 150 -6.37 1.26 -10.63
C GLN A 150 -6.67 2.66 -11.22
N GLN A 151 -7.24 3.58 -10.46
CA GLN A 151 -7.42 4.98 -10.86
C GLN A 151 -6.18 5.85 -10.66
N ASN A 152 -5.14 5.33 -10.02
CA ASN A 152 -3.88 6.05 -9.82
C ASN A 152 -3.19 6.35 -11.18
N PRO A 153 -3.08 7.61 -11.60
CA PRO A 153 -2.50 7.94 -12.91
C PRO A 153 -0.97 7.88 -12.93
N HIS A 154 -0.34 7.79 -11.75
CA HIS A 154 1.13 7.90 -11.64
C HIS A 154 1.82 6.60 -12.07
N THR A 155 1.32 5.44 -11.64
CA THR A 155 1.91 4.15 -11.97
C THR A 155 1.92 3.88 -13.48
N PRO A 156 0.79 3.99 -14.22
CA PRO A 156 0.80 3.80 -15.67
C PRO A 156 1.75 4.78 -16.39
N ARG A 157 1.75 6.05 -15.98
CA ARG A 157 2.64 7.06 -16.56
C ARG A 157 4.12 6.71 -16.37
N THR A 158 4.48 6.24 -15.18
CA THR A 158 5.85 5.83 -14.87
C THR A 158 6.26 4.63 -15.70
N MET A 159 5.43 3.57 -15.76
CA MET A 159 5.73 2.36 -16.52
C MET A 159 5.89 2.65 -18.02
N LYS A 160 5.00 3.47 -18.60
CA LYS A 160 5.15 3.95 -20.00
C LYS A 160 6.46 4.71 -20.22
N SER A 161 6.87 5.56 -19.26
CA SER A 161 8.14 6.31 -19.35
C SER A 161 9.39 5.42 -19.27
N LEU A 162 9.25 4.21 -18.74
CA LEU A 162 10.29 3.19 -18.65
C LEU A 162 10.30 2.26 -19.89
N GLY A 163 9.36 2.41 -20.81
CA GLY A 163 9.35 1.72 -22.10
C GLY A 163 8.37 0.56 -22.19
N LEU A 164 7.51 0.34 -21.19
CA LEU A 164 6.44 -0.65 -21.29
C LEU A 164 5.38 -0.14 -22.28
N ASP A 165 4.87 -1.04 -23.10
CA ASP A 165 3.73 -0.74 -23.97
C ASP A 165 2.41 -0.67 -23.18
N GLU A 166 1.34 -0.29 -23.84
CA GLU A 166 0.05 -0.05 -23.19
C GLU A 166 -0.57 -1.34 -22.62
N ALA A 167 -0.41 -2.46 -23.32
CA ALA A 167 -0.94 -3.75 -22.89
C ALA A 167 -0.20 -4.29 -21.66
N ASP A 168 1.13 -4.15 -21.63
CA ASP A 168 1.96 -4.53 -20.49
C ASP A 168 1.68 -3.65 -19.29
N VAL A 169 1.48 -2.34 -19.48
CA VAL A 169 1.11 -1.41 -18.41
C VAL A 169 -0.24 -1.76 -17.82
N ASP A 170 -1.24 -2.02 -18.65
CA ASP A 170 -2.58 -2.43 -18.21
C ASP A 170 -2.50 -3.72 -17.39
N LYS A 171 -1.86 -4.75 -17.93
CA LYS A 171 -1.64 -6.02 -17.24
C LYS A 171 -0.90 -5.85 -15.91
N PHE A 172 0.11 -5.01 -15.85
CA PHE A 172 0.84 -4.73 -14.62
C PHE A 172 -0.07 -4.11 -13.57
N CYS A 173 -0.85 -3.09 -13.92
CA CYS A 173 -1.71 -2.39 -12.98
C CYS A 173 -2.94 -3.19 -12.54
N THR A 174 -3.52 -4.00 -13.43
CA THR A 174 -4.78 -4.72 -13.17
C THR A 174 -4.55 -6.13 -12.65
N ASP A 175 -3.67 -6.90 -13.29
CA ASP A 175 -3.51 -8.33 -12.96
C ASP A 175 -2.39 -8.59 -11.96
N MET A 176 -1.34 -7.76 -11.99
CA MET A 176 -0.19 -7.96 -11.12
C MET A 176 -0.31 -7.18 -9.81
N LEU A 177 -0.60 -5.89 -9.85
CA LEU A 177 -0.70 -5.07 -8.64
C LEU A 177 -2.05 -5.24 -7.93
N PHE A 178 -3.14 -4.99 -8.63
CA PHE A 178 -4.47 -4.85 -8.02
C PHE A 178 -5.54 -5.72 -8.71
N PRO A 179 -5.39 -7.07 -8.70
CA PRO A 179 -6.36 -7.97 -9.32
C PRO A 179 -7.67 -8.01 -8.52
N LYS A 180 -8.78 -7.81 -9.22
CA LYS A 180 -10.11 -8.00 -8.65
C LYS A 180 -10.43 -9.49 -8.53
N LEU A 181 -11.20 -9.81 -7.49
CA LEU A 181 -11.79 -11.12 -7.29
C LEU A 181 -13.05 -11.27 -8.15
N VAL A 182 -13.25 -12.45 -8.72
CA VAL A 182 -14.39 -12.81 -9.59
C VAL A 182 -15.39 -13.65 -8.80
#